data_4ea4b41e54e85fb0cb902edd1425cc0b
#
_entry.id   4ea4b41e54e85fb0cb902edd1425cc0b
#
_cell.length_a   1.000
_cell.length_b   1.000
_cell.length_c   1.000
_cell.angle_alpha   90.00
_cell.angle_beta   90.00
_cell.angle_gamma   90.00
#
_symmetry.space_group_name_H-M   'P 1'
#
loop_
_entity.id
_entity.type
_entity.pdbx_description
1 polymer ?
#
loop_
_entity_poly.entity_id
_entity_poly.type
_entity_poly.pdbx_seq_one_letter_code
_entity_poly.pdbx_strand_id
1 'polypeptide(L)'
;MLLLAITASWDFCRSIYFQLTLNRHSDDSYYDTQYISRSVTYYSYYDEAGYLKTSDGKKTITGIQWIAKPLGLDSLICYSDGKKRGYFNMFTGKPVIEPKYNHAWIFSEGLASVDDGGWIKFIDASGKVVIDPKIPYMPGIEGYVFHNDRCIVHNDRRDRFGLIDKQGRWVLKPDYFSICTAGKFWIVDNGEGKSVLDSTLNTVIPFMKAQVWVNDDYISVTLSSHVIQRYNHSGGIINDFYINDVSYMTYETDELRYTASKNYNEEGSLTSETEDIEPLPVEKMAKCRRYEAETGWYGLMTADGQVITPPSYSSIKAIGYDLYLCKDNDEDGVILNGKGERIR
;
A
#
# COMPACT_ATOMS: atom_id res chain seq x y z
N MET A 1 -18.01 20.73 -16.04
CA MET A 1 -16.85 19.96 -16.54
C MET A 1 -15.56 20.77 -16.70
N LEU A 2 -15.60 22.02 -17.22
CA LEU A 2 -14.37 22.83 -17.39
C LEU A 2 -13.74 23.29 -16.07
N LEU A 3 -14.52 23.59 -15.05
CA LEU A 3 -14.01 24.04 -13.73
C LEU A 3 -13.29 22.93 -12.94
N LEU A 4 -13.74 21.67 -13.04
CA LEU A 4 -13.09 20.53 -12.41
C LEU A 4 -11.74 20.16 -13.07
N ALA A 5 -11.61 20.35 -14.38
CA ALA A 5 -10.35 20.15 -15.10
C ALA A 5 -9.32 21.24 -14.75
N ILE A 6 -9.75 22.45 -14.46
CA ILE A 6 -8.86 23.56 -14.08
C ILE A 6 -8.34 23.38 -12.64
N THR A 7 -9.16 22.88 -11.71
CA THR A 7 -8.73 22.62 -10.34
C THR A 7 -7.76 21.43 -10.27
N ALA A 8 -8.03 20.32 -10.97
CA ALA A 8 -7.15 19.16 -11.04
C ALA A 8 -5.79 19.51 -11.69
N SER A 9 -5.77 20.34 -12.76
CA SER A 9 -4.51 20.79 -13.38
C SER A 9 -3.74 21.76 -12.48
N TRP A 10 -4.45 22.58 -11.68
CA TRP A 10 -3.82 23.50 -10.74
C TRP A 10 -3.15 22.79 -9.57
N ASP A 11 -3.81 21.77 -9.01
CA ASP A 11 -3.26 20.96 -7.93
C ASP A 11 -2.08 20.10 -8.41
N PHE A 12 -2.13 19.57 -9.63
CA PHE A 12 -1.02 18.86 -10.26
C PHE A 12 0.17 19.77 -10.53
N CYS A 13 -0.03 20.96 -11.11
CA CYS A 13 1.03 21.94 -11.32
C CYS A 13 1.62 22.44 -9.99
N ARG A 14 0.79 22.61 -8.97
CA ARG A 14 1.20 22.97 -7.61
C ARG A 14 2.03 21.88 -6.96
N SER A 15 1.65 20.61 -7.11
CA SER A 15 2.42 19.45 -6.61
C SER A 15 3.78 19.35 -7.28
N ILE A 16 3.86 19.47 -8.62
CA ILE A 16 5.12 19.47 -9.36
C ILE A 16 6.00 20.67 -8.97
N TYR A 17 5.42 21.86 -8.85
CA TYR A 17 6.14 23.03 -8.40
C TYR A 17 6.75 22.85 -7.01
N PHE A 18 5.98 22.28 -6.06
CA PHE A 18 6.49 21.93 -4.73
C PHE A 18 7.60 20.88 -4.79
N GLN A 19 7.46 19.83 -5.58
CA GLN A 19 8.51 18.82 -5.73
C GLN A 19 9.79 19.38 -6.36
N LEU A 20 9.66 20.24 -7.36
CA LEU A 20 10.82 20.85 -8.04
C LEU A 20 11.53 21.91 -7.19
N THR A 21 10.80 22.59 -6.30
CA THR A 21 11.39 23.61 -5.42
C THR A 21 11.95 23.05 -4.12
N LEU A 22 11.48 21.87 -3.67
CA LEU A 22 11.97 21.20 -2.47
C LEU A 22 13.37 20.54 -2.65
N ASN A 23 13.81 20.31 -3.90
CA ASN A 23 15.05 19.57 -4.20
C ASN A 23 16.20 20.45 -4.73
N ARG A 24 16.15 21.77 -4.58
CA ARG A 24 17.31 22.62 -4.90
C ARG A 24 18.26 22.67 -3.72
N HIS A 25 19.24 21.78 -3.71
CA HIS A 25 20.48 22.00 -2.99
C HIS A 25 21.24 23.13 -3.68
N SER A 26 21.49 24.23 -2.99
CA SER A 26 22.50 25.19 -3.42
C SER A 26 23.86 24.65 -3.05
N ASP A 27 24.80 24.62 -4.01
CA ASP A 27 26.18 24.13 -3.84
C ASP A 27 27.04 24.97 -2.86
N ASP A 28 26.45 26.00 -2.27
CA ASP A 28 27.12 26.83 -1.28
C ASP A 28 26.51 26.57 0.11
N SER A 29 27.21 25.70 0.84
CA SER A 29 27.18 25.73 2.28
C SER A 29 26.18 24.83 3.01
N TYR A 30 26.49 24.51 4.11
CA TYR A 30 26.00 24.14 5.42
C TYR A 30 24.50 24.42 5.76
N TYR A 31 23.66 24.85 4.79
CA TYR A 31 22.26 25.21 5.02
C TYR A 31 21.33 24.34 4.18
N ASP A 32 20.39 23.70 4.84
CA ASP A 32 19.23 23.14 4.16
C ASP A 32 18.14 24.21 4.08
N THR A 33 17.60 24.42 2.88
CA THR A 33 16.62 25.47 2.61
C THR A 33 15.32 24.84 2.15
N GLN A 34 14.24 25.01 2.92
CA GLN A 34 12.93 24.51 2.57
C GLN A 34 11.99 25.69 2.24
N TYR A 35 11.45 25.70 1.03
CA TYR A 35 10.40 26.65 0.63
C TYR A 35 9.08 26.23 1.25
N ILE A 36 8.51 27.08 2.11
CA ILE A 36 7.22 26.85 2.75
C ILE A 36 6.10 27.37 1.89
N SER A 37 6.28 28.56 1.31
CA SER A 37 5.34 29.21 0.38
C SER A 37 6.12 30.16 -0.53
N ARG A 38 5.41 30.87 -1.43
CA ARG A 38 6.03 31.94 -2.24
C ARG A 38 6.64 33.07 -1.39
N SER A 39 6.17 33.23 -0.18
CA SER A 39 6.55 34.36 0.69
C SER A 39 7.42 33.95 1.86
N VAL A 40 7.56 32.67 2.17
CA VAL A 40 8.24 32.19 3.38
C VAL A 40 9.15 31.04 3.04
N THR A 41 10.40 31.12 3.51
CA THR A 41 11.42 30.10 3.39
C THR A 41 11.96 29.75 4.78
N TYR A 42 12.12 28.47 5.04
CA TYR A 42 12.80 27.94 6.21
C TYR A 42 14.25 27.66 5.88
N TYR A 43 15.14 28.12 6.76
CA TYR A 43 16.57 27.87 6.72
C TYR A 43 16.95 27.05 7.94
N SER A 44 17.50 25.87 7.74
CA SER A 44 18.05 25.02 8.79
C SER A 44 19.56 24.89 8.67
N TYR A 45 20.21 24.60 9.78
CA TYR A 45 21.63 24.37 9.89
C TYR A 45 21.88 22.98 10.44
N TYR A 46 22.99 22.37 10.08
CA TYR A 46 23.26 20.98 10.42
C TYR A 46 23.21 20.70 11.94
N ASP A 47 23.62 21.62 12.80
CA ASP A 47 23.62 21.46 14.26
C ASP A 47 23.08 22.70 15.00
N GLU A 48 22.44 23.64 14.31
CA GLU A 48 21.93 24.86 14.89
C GLU A 48 20.42 25.01 14.63
N ALA A 49 19.81 25.82 15.49
CA ALA A 49 18.41 26.17 15.32
C ALA A 49 18.19 27.01 14.05
N GLY A 50 17.23 26.62 13.25
CA GLY A 50 16.85 27.32 12.02
C GLY A 50 16.00 28.57 12.24
N TYR A 51 15.60 29.20 11.14
CA TYR A 51 14.73 30.38 11.15
C TYR A 51 13.84 30.45 9.90
N LEU A 52 12.74 31.15 10.03
CA LEU A 52 11.91 31.55 8.90
C LEU A 52 12.30 32.94 8.40
N LYS A 53 12.31 33.09 7.07
CA LYS A 53 12.55 34.36 6.40
C LYS A 53 11.48 34.60 5.35
N THR A 54 10.95 35.80 5.33
CA THR A 54 10.00 36.27 4.33
C THR A 54 10.70 36.80 3.08
N SER A 55 9.98 36.89 1.96
CA SER A 55 10.54 37.34 0.67
C SER A 55 11.07 38.77 0.70
N ASP A 56 10.64 39.62 1.65
CA ASP A 56 11.19 40.94 1.91
C ASP A 56 12.49 40.92 2.76
N GLY A 57 12.97 39.73 3.09
CA GLY A 57 14.23 39.54 3.81
C GLY A 57 14.11 39.54 5.33
N LYS A 58 12.90 39.69 5.89
CA LYS A 58 12.68 39.75 7.34
C LYS A 58 12.68 38.35 7.97
N LYS A 59 13.46 38.14 9.03
CA LYS A 59 13.35 36.97 9.89
C LYS A 59 12.13 37.11 10.79
N THR A 60 11.24 36.10 10.80
CA THR A 60 9.97 36.13 11.55
C THR A 60 9.94 35.23 12.74
N ILE A 61 10.58 34.06 12.65
CA ILE A 61 10.78 33.12 13.77
C ILE A 61 12.23 32.67 13.72
N THR A 62 12.87 32.58 14.88
CA THR A 62 14.23 32.05 15.05
C THR A 62 14.22 30.96 16.13
N GLY A 63 15.29 30.16 16.20
CA GLY A 63 15.35 29.10 17.20
C GLY A 63 14.53 27.85 16.85
N ILE A 64 14.22 27.66 15.60
CA ILE A 64 13.41 26.52 15.14
C ILE A 64 14.30 25.28 15.04
N GLN A 65 13.96 24.22 15.76
CA GLN A 65 14.65 22.94 15.69
C GLN A 65 14.00 21.98 14.68
N TRP A 66 12.70 22.14 14.40
CA TRP A 66 11.97 21.29 13.49
C TRP A 66 10.70 22.00 13.00
N ILE A 67 10.31 21.70 11.77
CA ILE A 67 9.02 22.07 11.18
C ILE A 67 8.35 20.85 10.55
N ALA A 68 7.03 20.80 10.60
CA ALA A 68 6.26 19.81 9.85
C ALA A 68 6.34 20.09 8.35
N LYS A 69 6.35 19.03 7.54
CA LYS A 69 6.27 19.16 6.09
C LYS A 69 4.94 19.83 5.69
N PRO A 70 5.00 20.93 4.90
CA PRO A 70 3.77 21.55 4.40
C PRO A 70 3.08 20.61 3.40
N LEU A 71 1.91 20.10 3.76
CA LEU A 71 1.13 19.20 2.92
C LEU A 71 0.07 19.95 2.07
N GLY A 72 -0.07 21.27 2.28
CA GLY A 72 -1.05 22.09 1.59
C GLY A 72 -2.50 21.88 2.06
N LEU A 73 -2.71 21.13 3.15
CA LEU A 73 -4.03 20.84 3.72
C LEU A 73 -4.57 21.99 4.55
N ASP A 74 -3.66 22.81 5.15
CA ASP A 74 -4.01 23.95 5.98
C ASP A 74 -2.94 25.05 5.85
N SER A 75 -3.27 26.25 6.31
CA SER A 75 -2.35 27.40 6.32
C SER A 75 -1.41 27.43 7.52
N LEU A 76 -1.61 26.61 8.53
CA LEU A 76 -0.83 26.53 9.73
C LEU A 76 0.15 25.34 9.69
N ILE A 77 1.41 25.64 9.90
CA ILE A 77 2.49 24.63 9.94
C ILE A 77 2.97 24.47 11.38
N CYS A 78 3.01 23.23 11.84
CA CYS A 78 3.56 22.89 13.15
C CYS A 78 5.09 23.10 13.16
N TYR A 79 5.62 23.68 14.23
CA TYR A 79 7.06 23.85 14.44
C TYR A 79 7.45 23.60 15.90
N SER A 80 8.72 23.35 16.12
CA SER A 80 9.28 23.12 17.46
C SER A 80 10.49 24.02 17.71
N ASP A 81 10.58 24.54 18.93
CA ASP A 81 11.76 25.23 19.49
C ASP A 81 12.76 24.26 20.15
N GLY A 82 12.54 22.95 20.01
CA GLY A 82 13.32 21.89 20.66
C GLY A 82 12.77 21.44 22.02
N LYS A 83 11.86 22.20 22.62
CA LYS A 83 11.20 21.86 23.89
C LYS A 83 9.70 21.69 23.75
N LYS A 84 9.10 22.57 23.01
CA LYS A 84 7.66 22.63 22.80
C LYS A 84 7.33 22.80 21.34
N ARG A 85 6.06 22.58 20.99
CA ARG A 85 5.52 22.74 19.65
C ARG A 85 4.47 23.83 19.60
N GLY A 86 4.44 24.56 18.48
CA GLY A 86 3.50 25.61 18.17
C GLY A 86 3.17 25.61 16.68
N TYR A 87 2.53 26.67 16.21
CA TYR A 87 2.14 26.79 14.81
C TYR A 87 2.40 28.17 14.26
N PHE A 88 2.87 28.24 13.03
CA PHE A 88 3.03 29.49 12.29
C PHE A 88 2.19 29.47 11.01
N ASN A 89 1.85 30.67 10.54
CA ASN A 89 1.14 30.81 9.26
C ASN A 89 2.13 30.71 8.09
N MET A 90 1.91 29.76 7.17
CA MET A 90 2.79 29.47 6.06
C MET A 90 2.98 30.62 5.06
N PHE A 91 2.05 31.58 5.00
CA PHE A 91 2.12 32.69 4.06
C PHE A 91 2.80 33.92 4.65
N THR A 92 2.69 34.12 5.95
CA THR A 92 3.27 35.29 6.65
C THR A 92 4.54 34.95 7.42
N GLY A 93 4.81 33.66 7.68
CA GLY A 93 5.90 33.21 8.51
C GLY A 93 5.81 33.63 9.99
N LYS A 94 4.67 34.22 10.41
CA LYS A 94 4.48 34.67 11.78
C LYS A 94 3.92 33.55 12.65
N PRO A 95 4.33 33.45 13.94
CA PRO A 95 3.70 32.54 14.85
C PRO A 95 2.22 32.92 15.05
N VAL A 96 1.36 31.92 15.08
CA VAL A 96 -0.08 32.04 15.41
C VAL A 96 -0.32 31.44 16.78
N ILE A 97 0.33 30.32 17.05
CA ILE A 97 0.30 29.67 18.35
C ILE A 97 1.77 29.45 18.75
N GLU A 98 2.21 30.15 19.78
CA GLU A 98 3.56 30.00 20.30
C GLU A 98 3.82 28.58 20.82
N PRO A 99 5.09 28.09 20.80
CA PRO A 99 5.43 26.78 21.30
C PRO A 99 5.06 26.61 22.78
N LYS A 100 4.06 25.79 23.07
CA LYS A 100 3.57 25.50 24.42
C LYS A 100 3.20 24.05 24.67
N TYR A 101 2.92 23.27 23.60
CA TYR A 101 2.51 21.89 23.70
C TYR A 101 3.72 20.95 23.75
N ASN A 102 3.61 19.83 24.47
CA ASN A 102 4.66 18.79 24.46
C ASN A 102 4.76 18.13 23.09
N HIS A 103 3.61 17.76 22.54
CA HIS A 103 3.46 17.25 21.18
C HIS A 103 2.32 17.99 20.50
N ALA A 104 2.43 18.14 19.20
CA ALA A 104 1.40 18.74 18.37
C ALA A 104 1.54 18.16 16.97
N TRP A 105 0.43 17.96 16.29
CA TRP A 105 0.36 17.37 14.97
C TRP A 105 -0.10 18.38 13.93
N ILE A 106 -0.14 17.98 12.69
CA ILE A 106 -0.55 18.86 11.58
C ILE A 106 -2.03 19.23 11.72
N PHE A 107 -2.37 20.43 11.25
CA PHE A 107 -3.76 20.78 11.01
C PHE A 107 -4.29 19.96 9.83
N SER A 108 -5.47 19.40 10.01
CA SER A 108 -6.25 18.74 8.98
C SER A 108 -7.72 18.98 9.22
N GLU A 109 -8.42 19.37 8.15
CA GLU A 109 -9.84 19.65 8.19
C GLU A 109 -10.25 20.69 9.24
N GLY A 110 -9.35 21.68 9.46
CA GLY A 110 -9.54 22.80 10.39
C GLY A 110 -9.22 22.51 11.86
N LEU A 111 -8.74 21.32 12.19
CA LEU A 111 -8.40 20.90 13.55
C LEU A 111 -6.97 20.34 13.62
N ALA A 112 -6.31 20.54 14.74
CA ALA A 112 -5.05 19.89 15.08
C ALA A 112 -5.13 19.27 16.46
N SER A 113 -4.57 18.09 16.64
CA SER A 113 -4.39 17.50 17.95
C SER A 113 -3.13 18.04 18.63
N VAL A 114 -3.19 18.15 19.94
CA VAL A 114 -2.09 18.59 20.79
C VAL A 114 -2.03 17.74 22.06
N ASP A 115 -0.82 17.50 22.56
CA ASP A 115 -0.60 16.98 23.92
C ASP A 115 -0.47 18.16 24.88
N ASP A 116 -1.49 18.38 25.68
CA ASP A 116 -1.53 19.38 26.73
C ASP A 116 -1.50 18.70 28.10
N GLY A 117 -0.31 18.63 28.68
CA GLY A 117 -0.10 18.02 30.00
C GLY A 117 -0.35 16.51 30.06
N GLY A 118 -0.07 15.78 28.98
CA GLY A 118 -0.27 14.33 28.89
C GLY A 118 -1.67 13.90 28.43
N TRP A 119 -2.49 14.85 27.98
CA TRP A 119 -3.85 14.62 27.47
C TRP A 119 -3.97 15.13 26.04
N ILE A 120 -4.59 14.31 25.19
CA ILE A 120 -4.91 14.71 23.83
C ILE A 120 -6.09 15.67 23.83
N LYS A 121 -5.89 16.82 23.23
CA LYS A 121 -6.93 17.80 22.94
C LYS A 121 -6.90 18.20 21.48
N PHE A 122 -7.99 18.68 20.95
CA PHE A 122 -8.05 19.21 19.59
C PHE A 122 -8.33 20.71 19.64
N ILE A 123 -7.54 21.44 18.88
CA ILE A 123 -7.61 22.90 18.80
C ILE A 123 -8.03 23.35 17.41
N ASP A 124 -8.70 24.49 17.33
CA ASP A 124 -8.93 25.23 16.10
C ASP A 124 -7.72 26.09 15.71
N ALA A 125 -7.80 26.76 14.56
CA ALA A 125 -6.72 27.62 14.05
C ALA A 125 -6.39 28.81 14.95
N SER A 126 -7.23 29.17 15.91
CA SER A 126 -6.94 30.20 16.93
C SER A 126 -6.18 29.66 18.15
N GLY A 127 -6.03 28.35 18.23
CA GLY A 127 -5.44 27.66 19.38
C GLY A 127 -6.41 27.41 20.54
N LYS A 128 -7.73 27.61 20.29
CA LYS A 128 -8.77 27.30 21.25
C LYS A 128 -9.07 25.81 21.23
N VAL A 129 -9.12 25.18 22.41
CA VAL A 129 -9.55 23.79 22.56
C VAL A 129 -11.03 23.70 22.20
N VAL A 130 -11.36 22.86 21.21
CA VAL A 130 -12.73 22.61 20.73
C VAL A 130 -13.20 21.19 21.03
N ILE A 131 -12.26 20.23 21.18
CA ILE A 131 -12.56 18.86 21.61
C ILE A 131 -11.58 18.46 22.71
N ASP A 132 -12.13 17.95 23.83
CA ASP A 132 -11.37 17.35 24.92
C ASP A 132 -11.95 15.95 25.20
N PRO A 133 -11.45 14.91 24.50
CA PRO A 133 -12.03 13.57 24.57
C PRO A 133 -11.61 12.82 25.85
N LYS A 134 -10.82 13.43 26.72
CA LYS A 134 -10.28 12.82 27.95
C LYS A 134 -9.41 11.58 27.68
N ILE A 135 -8.68 11.61 26.59
CA ILE A 135 -7.78 10.51 26.18
C ILE A 135 -6.36 10.87 26.59
N PRO A 136 -5.64 10.03 27.34
CA PRO A 136 -4.25 10.27 27.68
C PRO A 136 -3.36 10.16 26.42
N TYR A 137 -2.31 10.98 26.34
CA TYR A 137 -1.32 10.86 25.26
C TYR A 137 -0.66 9.48 25.26
N MET A 138 -0.50 8.89 24.10
CA MET A 138 0.20 7.60 23.90
C MET A 138 1.40 7.80 22.96
N PRO A 139 2.64 7.52 23.41
CA PRO A 139 3.80 7.49 22.53
C PRO A 139 3.66 6.42 21.44
N GLY A 140 4.15 6.71 20.24
CA GLY A 140 4.14 5.74 19.12
C GLY A 140 2.87 5.73 18.29
N ILE A 141 1.84 6.48 18.64
CA ILE A 141 0.72 6.76 17.74
C ILE A 141 1.13 7.91 16.81
N GLU A 142 1.20 7.63 15.53
CA GLU A 142 1.50 8.60 14.48
C GLU A 142 0.28 9.48 14.20
N GLY A 143 0.02 10.40 15.09
CA GLY A 143 -0.88 11.50 14.86
C GLY A 143 -2.36 11.17 15.01
N TYR A 144 -2.99 11.91 15.85
CA TYR A 144 -4.43 12.00 16.01
C TYR A 144 -4.97 13.02 14.99
N VAL A 145 -4.95 12.67 13.70
CA VAL A 145 -5.26 13.58 12.57
C VAL A 145 -6.64 13.27 12.01
N PHE A 146 -7.42 14.30 11.72
CA PHE A 146 -8.73 14.14 11.10
C PHE A 146 -8.60 13.78 9.61
N HIS A 147 -9.35 12.76 9.20
CA HIS A 147 -9.56 12.34 7.82
C HIS A 147 -11.03 11.99 7.61
N ASN A 148 -11.63 12.46 6.54
CA ASN A 148 -13.03 12.19 6.22
C ASN A 148 -13.95 12.47 7.42
N ASP A 149 -13.77 13.63 8.07
CA ASP A 149 -14.48 14.07 9.27
C ASP A 149 -14.35 13.16 10.50
N ARG A 150 -13.34 12.30 10.53
CA ARG A 150 -13.10 11.33 11.62
C ARG A 150 -11.63 11.36 12.05
N CYS A 151 -11.41 11.01 13.31
CA CYS A 151 -10.07 10.88 13.85
C CYS A 151 -9.91 9.55 14.59
N ILE A 152 -8.79 8.85 14.31
CA ILE A 152 -8.44 7.63 15.03
C ILE A 152 -7.96 8.02 16.42
N VAL A 153 -8.59 7.42 17.42
CA VAL A 153 -8.22 7.57 18.83
C VAL A 153 -8.30 6.21 19.54
N HIS A 154 -7.59 6.09 20.67
CA HIS A 154 -7.59 4.85 21.46
C HIS A 154 -8.49 4.95 22.70
N ASN A 155 -8.76 3.80 23.32
CA ASN A 155 -9.44 3.74 24.62
C ASN A 155 -8.47 4.11 25.77
N ASP A 156 -9.01 4.18 27.00
CA ASP A 156 -8.22 4.51 28.20
C ASP A 156 -7.13 3.47 28.51
N ARG A 157 -7.33 2.21 28.10
CA ARG A 157 -6.36 1.12 28.29
C ARG A 157 -5.24 1.13 27.26
N ARG A 158 -5.39 1.90 26.18
CA ARG A 158 -4.43 2.04 25.10
C ARG A 158 -4.21 0.74 24.30
N ASP A 159 -5.20 -0.14 24.27
CA ASP A 159 -5.12 -1.44 23.61
C ASP A 159 -6.12 -1.61 22.46
N ARG A 160 -7.02 -0.64 22.30
CA ARG A 160 -8.02 -0.63 21.22
C ARG A 160 -8.21 0.76 20.66
N PHE A 161 -8.56 0.79 19.37
CA PHE A 161 -8.79 1.99 18.60
C PHE A 161 -10.24 2.11 18.16
N GLY A 162 -10.69 3.33 17.99
CA GLY A 162 -11.98 3.70 17.44
C GLY A 162 -11.89 5.02 16.68
N LEU A 163 -13.03 5.53 16.24
CA LEU A 163 -13.13 6.80 15.53
C LEU A 163 -14.04 7.76 16.29
N ILE A 164 -13.60 9.01 16.40
CA ILE A 164 -14.42 10.12 16.88
C ILE A 164 -14.76 11.08 15.73
N ASP A 165 -15.92 11.77 15.87
CA ASP A 165 -16.29 12.87 14.99
C ASP A 165 -15.68 14.21 15.47
N LYS A 166 -15.92 15.29 14.70
CA LYS A 166 -15.46 16.66 15.04
C LYS A 166 -16.16 17.26 16.27
N GLN A 167 -17.11 16.56 16.88
CA GLN A 167 -17.70 16.89 18.16
C GLN A 167 -17.12 16.08 19.32
N GLY A 168 -16.15 15.21 19.03
CA GLY A 168 -15.51 14.31 20.02
C GLY A 168 -16.35 13.12 20.44
N ARG A 169 -17.40 12.81 19.68
CA ARG A 169 -18.28 11.67 19.94
C ARG A 169 -17.77 10.43 19.21
N TRP A 170 -17.81 9.29 19.87
CA TRP A 170 -17.53 8.02 19.23
C TRP A 170 -18.52 7.71 18.10
N VAL A 171 -18.04 7.59 16.88
CA VAL A 171 -18.78 7.09 15.71
C VAL A 171 -18.45 5.65 15.42
N LEU A 172 -17.27 5.20 15.85
CA LEU A 172 -16.86 3.81 15.90
C LEU A 172 -16.21 3.57 17.25
N LYS A 173 -16.79 2.67 18.05
CA LYS A 173 -16.29 2.39 19.40
C LYS A 173 -14.88 1.82 19.36
N PRO A 174 -14.08 2.02 20.43
CA PRO A 174 -12.69 1.55 20.46
C PRO A 174 -12.60 0.04 20.74
N ASP A 175 -13.05 -0.76 19.78
CA ASP A 175 -13.10 -2.22 19.85
C ASP A 175 -12.06 -2.89 18.92
N TYR A 176 -11.30 -2.09 18.13
CA TYR A 176 -10.40 -2.58 17.09
C TYR A 176 -8.95 -2.60 17.54
N PHE A 177 -8.20 -3.60 17.11
CA PHE A 177 -6.73 -3.69 17.32
C PHE A 177 -5.96 -2.66 16.52
N SER A 178 -6.43 -2.35 15.31
CA SER A 178 -5.89 -1.27 14.50
C SER A 178 -6.97 -0.67 13.60
N ILE A 179 -6.77 0.58 13.25
CA ILE A 179 -7.54 1.30 12.24
C ILE A 179 -6.53 2.06 11.39
N CYS A 180 -6.64 1.96 10.06
CA CYS A 180 -5.81 2.71 9.12
C CYS A 180 -6.71 3.46 8.13
N THR A 181 -6.26 4.62 7.69
CA THR A 181 -6.87 5.34 6.58
C THR A 181 -6.35 4.81 5.25
N ALA A 182 -7.23 4.69 4.27
CA ALA A 182 -6.89 4.34 2.89
C ALA A 182 -7.73 5.18 1.93
N GLY A 183 -7.28 6.40 1.65
CA GLY A 183 -8.04 7.41 0.91
C GLY A 183 -9.37 7.74 1.62
N LYS A 184 -10.49 7.44 0.96
CA LYS A 184 -11.84 7.61 1.55
C LYS A 184 -12.33 6.41 2.38
N PHE A 185 -11.50 5.39 2.54
CA PHE A 185 -11.85 4.16 3.26
C PHE A 185 -11.12 4.05 4.57
N TRP A 186 -11.65 3.19 5.43
CA TRP A 186 -11.05 2.77 6.69
C TRP A 186 -10.81 1.27 6.66
N ILE A 187 -9.59 0.85 6.94
CA ILE A 187 -9.27 -0.55 7.16
C ILE A 187 -9.26 -0.77 8.67
N VAL A 188 -10.12 -1.65 9.15
CA VAL A 188 -10.26 -1.97 10.57
C VAL A 188 -9.90 -3.43 10.83
N ASP A 189 -9.20 -3.68 11.94
CA ASP A 189 -8.79 -5.03 12.36
C ASP A 189 -9.36 -5.31 13.75
N ASN A 190 -10.15 -6.37 13.88
CA ASN A 190 -10.75 -6.78 15.16
C ASN A 190 -9.97 -7.89 15.88
N GLY A 191 -8.80 -8.31 15.32
CA GLY A 191 -7.97 -9.41 15.81
C GLY A 191 -8.32 -10.77 15.24
N GLU A 192 -9.49 -10.93 14.65
CA GLU A 192 -9.90 -12.13 13.93
C GLU A 192 -9.77 -11.95 12.42
N GLY A 193 -9.70 -10.70 11.95
CA GLY A 193 -9.55 -10.34 10.55
C GLY A 193 -9.69 -8.86 10.32
N LYS A 194 -9.56 -8.48 9.03
CA LYS A 194 -9.66 -7.10 8.56
C LYS A 194 -10.95 -6.89 7.78
N SER A 195 -11.49 -5.68 7.88
CA SER A 195 -12.65 -5.21 7.12
C SER A 195 -12.35 -3.86 6.51
N VAL A 196 -13.03 -3.50 5.43
CA VAL A 196 -12.97 -2.17 4.81
C VAL A 196 -14.33 -1.50 4.99
N LEU A 197 -14.27 -0.31 5.55
CA LEU A 197 -15.44 0.57 5.69
C LEU A 197 -15.30 1.78 4.76
N ASP A 198 -16.40 2.27 4.24
CA ASP A 198 -16.43 3.53 3.49
C ASP A 198 -16.35 4.77 4.42
N SER A 199 -16.36 5.97 3.85
CA SER A 199 -16.31 7.23 4.60
C SER A 199 -17.52 7.43 5.53
N THR A 200 -18.63 6.73 5.28
CA THR A 200 -19.84 6.75 6.11
C THR A 200 -19.89 5.61 7.12
N LEU A 201 -18.81 4.80 7.18
CA LEU A 201 -18.62 3.63 8.04
C LEU A 201 -19.50 2.43 7.68
N ASN A 202 -20.05 2.37 6.46
CA ASN A 202 -20.68 1.17 5.97
C ASN A 202 -19.62 0.15 5.55
N THR A 203 -19.88 -1.12 5.83
CA THR A 203 -18.98 -2.21 5.44
C THR A 203 -18.97 -2.40 3.92
N VAL A 204 -17.79 -2.21 3.31
CA VAL A 204 -17.54 -2.49 1.90
C VAL A 204 -17.00 -3.91 1.72
N ILE A 205 -16.02 -4.29 2.55
CA ILE A 205 -15.49 -5.66 2.62
C ILE A 205 -15.74 -6.18 4.03
N PRO A 206 -16.42 -7.31 4.20
CA PRO A 206 -16.64 -7.91 5.51
C PRO A 206 -15.33 -8.36 6.17
N PHE A 207 -15.38 -8.68 7.47
CA PHE A 207 -14.19 -9.18 8.17
C PHE A 207 -13.71 -10.49 7.56
N MET A 208 -12.44 -10.52 7.20
CA MET A 208 -11.77 -11.66 6.58
C MET A 208 -10.36 -11.83 7.16
N LYS A 209 -9.93 -13.08 7.37
CA LYS A 209 -8.52 -13.40 7.69
C LYS A 209 -7.67 -13.22 6.44
N ALA A 210 -7.34 -11.99 6.12
CA ALA A 210 -6.68 -11.62 4.89
C ALA A 210 -5.87 -10.34 5.07
N GLN A 211 -4.89 -10.13 4.19
CA GLN A 211 -4.30 -8.82 3.99
C GLN A 211 -5.18 -8.03 3.03
N VAL A 212 -5.37 -6.75 3.32
CA VAL A 212 -6.24 -5.88 2.53
C VAL A 212 -5.47 -4.65 2.10
N TRP A 213 -5.60 -4.29 0.83
CA TRP A 213 -5.01 -3.11 0.22
C TRP A 213 -6.08 -2.35 -0.56
N VAL A 214 -6.16 -1.06 -0.36
CA VAL A 214 -7.06 -0.19 -1.13
C VAL A 214 -6.20 0.56 -2.15
N ASN A 215 -6.53 0.38 -3.43
CA ASN A 215 -5.92 1.06 -4.56
C ASN A 215 -6.91 2.08 -5.13
N ASP A 216 -6.47 2.90 -6.07
CA ASP A 216 -7.29 3.96 -6.67
C ASP A 216 -8.55 3.42 -7.35
N ASP A 217 -8.47 2.24 -7.97
CA ASP A 217 -9.56 1.67 -8.78
C ASP A 217 -10.23 0.45 -8.14
N TYR A 218 -9.55 -0.23 -7.19
CA TYR A 218 -10.04 -1.47 -6.60
C TYR A 218 -9.49 -1.73 -5.20
N ILE A 219 -10.11 -2.65 -4.50
CA ILE A 219 -9.63 -3.20 -3.22
C ILE A 219 -9.13 -4.61 -3.48
N SER A 220 -7.89 -4.91 -3.11
CA SER A 220 -7.32 -6.26 -3.18
C SER A 220 -7.32 -6.90 -1.80
N VAL A 221 -7.74 -8.15 -1.75
CA VAL A 221 -7.79 -8.98 -0.54
C VAL A 221 -6.96 -10.22 -0.81
N THR A 222 -5.86 -10.38 -0.09
CA THR A 222 -5.01 -11.57 -0.18
C THR A 222 -5.42 -12.55 0.91
N LEU A 223 -6.04 -13.64 0.48
CA LEU A 223 -6.46 -14.73 1.35
C LEU A 223 -5.25 -15.60 1.75
N SER A 224 -5.41 -16.45 2.78
CA SER A 224 -4.33 -17.29 3.33
C SER A 224 -3.64 -18.23 2.34
N SER A 225 -4.24 -18.47 1.18
CA SER A 225 -3.69 -19.29 0.08
C SER A 225 -3.04 -18.46 -1.03
N HIS A 226 -2.67 -17.22 -0.77
CA HIS A 226 -2.14 -16.28 -1.78
C HIS A 226 -3.12 -15.96 -2.93
N VAL A 227 -4.37 -16.35 -2.79
CA VAL A 227 -5.42 -15.95 -3.74
C VAL A 227 -5.71 -14.48 -3.55
N ILE A 228 -5.47 -13.67 -4.56
CA ILE A 228 -5.83 -12.26 -4.57
C ILE A 228 -7.21 -12.14 -5.17
N GLN A 229 -8.17 -11.74 -4.34
CA GLN A 229 -9.52 -11.37 -4.78
C GLN A 229 -9.60 -9.86 -4.90
N ARG A 230 -10.06 -9.37 -6.03
CA ARG A 230 -10.29 -7.94 -6.27
C ARG A 230 -11.76 -7.60 -6.10
N TYR A 231 -11.99 -6.44 -5.54
CA TYR A 231 -13.32 -5.86 -5.33
C TYR A 231 -13.35 -4.43 -5.85
N ASN A 232 -14.43 -4.02 -6.45
CA ASN A 232 -14.65 -2.60 -6.69
C ASN A 232 -14.90 -1.86 -5.38
N HIS A 233 -14.91 -0.54 -5.43
CA HIS A 233 -15.10 0.30 -4.24
C HIS A 233 -16.52 0.23 -3.62
N SER A 234 -17.44 -0.53 -4.22
CA SER A 234 -18.75 -0.83 -3.68
C SER A 234 -18.85 -2.24 -3.08
N GLY A 235 -17.73 -2.98 -3.03
CA GLY A 235 -17.67 -4.35 -2.50
C GLY A 235 -18.07 -5.44 -3.50
N GLY A 236 -18.32 -5.11 -4.74
CA GLY A 236 -18.58 -6.08 -5.82
C GLY A 236 -17.27 -6.75 -6.25
N ILE A 237 -17.30 -8.07 -6.42
CA ILE A 237 -16.14 -8.83 -6.90
C ILE A 237 -15.80 -8.42 -8.34
N ILE A 238 -14.52 -8.17 -8.59
CA ILE A 238 -13.97 -7.98 -9.94
C ILE A 238 -13.28 -9.29 -10.33
N ASN A 239 -13.76 -9.91 -11.37
CA ASN A 239 -13.22 -11.19 -11.86
C ASN A 239 -12.27 -11.02 -13.04
N ASP A 240 -12.11 -9.82 -13.55
CA ASP A 240 -11.19 -9.46 -14.62
C ASP A 240 -9.82 -9.12 -14.01
N PHE A 241 -8.85 -9.92 -14.33
CA PHE A 241 -7.43 -9.63 -14.11
C PHE A 241 -6.77 -9.53 -15.50
N TYR A 242 -5.79 -8.66 -15.59
CA TYR A 242 -5.03 -8.53 -16.83
C TYR A 242 -4.09 -9.72 -16.98
N ILE A 243 -4.16 -10.40 -18.14
CA ILE A 243 -3.26 -11.50 -18.48
C ILE A 243 -2.05 -10.91 -19.24
N ASN A 244 -0.87 -11.04 -18.65
CA ASN A 244 0.38 -10.56 -19.25
C ASN A 244 0.89 -11.51 -20.32
N ASP A 245 0.83 -12.82 -20.06
CA ASP A 245 1.37 -13.85 -20.95
C ASP A 245 0.55 -15.14 -20.90
N VAL A 246 0.56 -15.87 -21.99
CA VAL A 246 -0.07 -17.19 -22.12
C VAL A 246 0.93 -18.16 -22.74
N SER A 247 1.24 -19.20 -21.99
CA SER A 247 2.24 -20.20 -22.40
C SER A 247 1.61 -21.56 -22.58
N TYR A 248 2.02 -22.25 -23.62
CA TYR A 248 1.77 -23.70 -23.74
C TYR A 248 2.63 -24.44 -22.71
N MET A 249 2.12 -25.56 -22.24
CA MET A 249 2.86 -26.46 -21.37
C MET A 249 3.10 -27.79 -22.08
N THR A 250 4.27 -28.35 -21.84
CA THR A 250 4.62 -29.71 -22.29
C THR A 250 4.81 -30.61 -21.06
N TYR A 251 4.63 -31.88 -21.24
CA TYR A 251 4.94 -32.93 -20.28
C TYR A 251 5.75 -34.02 -20.95
N GLU A 252 6.60 -34.70 -20.21
CA GLU A 252 7.41 -35.79 -20.71
C GLU A 252 6.68 -37.10 -20.54
N THR A 253 6.78 -37.98 -21.55
CA THR A 253 6.38 -39.38 -21.50
C THR A 253 7.55 -40.25 -21.94
N ASP A 254 7.73 -41.38 -21.31
CA ASP A 254 8.68 -42.39 -21.78
C ASP A 254 8.06 -43.17 -22.92
N GLU A 255 8.54 -42.93 -24.12
CA GLU A 255 8.21 -43.82 -25.26
C GLU A 255 9.31 -44.86 -25.44
N LEU A 256 8.90 -46.08 -25.80
CA LEU A 256 9.88 -47.14 -26.07
C LEU A 256 10.47 -46.90 -27.45
N ARG A 257 11.76 -46.72 -27.49
CA ARG A 257 12.53 -46.68 -28.74
C ARG A 257 13.14 -48.01 -29.01
N TYR A 258 12.86 -48.51 -30.18
CA TYR A 258 13.46 -49.72 -30.71
C TYR A 258 14.76 -49.33 -31.46
N THR A 259 15.92 -49.85 -31.00
CA THR A 259 17.21 -49.64 -31.64
C THR A 259 17.77 -51.01 -32.04
N ALA A 260 18.17 -51.12 -33.30
CA ALA A 260 18.86 -52.29 -33.79
C ALA A 260 20.29 -51.88 -34.19
N SER A 261 21.28 -52.50 -33.65
CA SER A 261 22.65 -52.33 -34.09
C SER A 261 23.19 -53.59 -34.75
N LYS A 262 23.83 -53.41 -35.89
CA LYS A 262 24.49 -54.47 -36.63
C LYS A 262 25.99 -54.22 -36.65
N ASN A 263 26.74 -55.16 -36.18
CA ASN A 263 28.20 -55.05 -36.20
C ASN A 263 28.74 -55.95 -37.31
N TYR A 264 29.71 -55.45 -38.06
CA TYR A 264 30.34 -56.16 -39.17
C TYR A 264 31.84 -56.26 -38.91
N ASN A 265 32.47 -57.36 -39.35
CA ASN A 265 33.92 -57.53 -39.33
C ASN A 265 34.58 -56.72 -40.47
N GLU A 266 35.92 -56.74 -40.49
CA GLU A 266 36.74 -56.04 -41.53
C GLU A 266 36.44 -56.57 -42.94
N GLU A 267 35.90 -57.75 -43.09
CA GLU A 267 35.55 -58.37 -44.37
C GLU A 267 34.11 -58.05 -44.80
N GLY A 268 33.38 -57.22 -43.99
CA GLY A 268 31.99 -56.83 -44.26
C GLY A 268 30.94 -57.91 -43.91
N SER A 269 31.30 -58.96 -43.18
CA SER A 269 30.39 -59.98 -42.75
C SER A 269 29.74 -59.56 -41.42
N LEU A 270 28.42 -59.77 -41.28
CA LEU A 270 27.65 -59.50 -40.07
C LEU A 270 28.14 -60.39 -38.92
N THR A 271 28.66 -59.77 -37.84
CA THR A 271 29.21 -60.50 -36.69
C THR A 271 28.22 -60.58 -35.52
N SER A 272 27.39 -59.55 -35.34
CA SER A 272 26.34 -59.56 -34.33
C SER A 272 25.23 -58.58 -34.74
N GLU A 273 24.03 -58.92 -34.35
CA GLU A 273 22.84 -58.07 -34.40
C GLU A 273 22.24 -58.03 -32.99
N THR A 274 22.10 -56.81 -32.44
CA THR A 274 21.49 -56.61 -31.14
C THR A 274 20.30 -55.67 -31.32
N GLU A 275 19.23 -56.03 -30.66
CA GLU A 275 17.99 -55.24 -30.59
C GLU A 275 17.82 -54.81 -29.15
N ASP A 276 17.77 -53.49 -28.92
CA ASP A 276 17.54 -52.92 -27.60
C ASP A 276 16.27 -52.06 -27.65
N ILE A 277 15.50 -52.12 -26.58
CA ILE A 277 14.32 -51.28 -26.35
C ILE A 277 14.64 -50.37 -25.18
N GLU A 278 14.83 -49.11 -25.46
CA GLU A 278 15.13 -48.08 -24.47
C GLU A 278 13.99 -47.14 -24.27
N PRO A 279 13.73 -46.71 -23.00
CA PRO A 279 12.83 -45.56 -22.78
C PRO A 279 13.42 -44.31 -23.40
N LEU A 280 12.63 -43.60 -24.16
CA LEU A 280 13.01 -42.34 -24.77
C LEU A 280 12.06 -41.24 -24.26
N PRO A 281 12.55 -40.23 -23.55
CA PRO A 281 11.71 -39.08 -23.19
C PRO A 281 11.18 -38.38 -24.43
N VAL A 282 9.88 -38.20 -24.50
CA VAL A 282 9.22 -37.47 -25.56
C VAL A 282 8.34 -36.37 -24.93
N GLU A 283 8.58 -35.15 -25.36
CA GLU A 283 7.75 -34.03 -24.96
C GLU A 283 6.43 -34.04 -25.76
N LYS A 284 5.32 -33.95 -25.03
CA LYS A 284 3.98 -33.83 -25.58
C LYS A 284 3.28 -32.58 -25.06
N MET A 285 2.43 -32.00 -25.90
CA MET A 285 1.63 -30.85 -25.51
C MET A 285 0.56 -31.25 -24.50
N ALA A 286 0.45 -30.45 -23.43
CA ALA A 286 -0.64 -30.57 -22.49
C ALA A 286 -1.93 -29.98 -23.06
N LYS A 287 -3.07 -30.37 -22.51
CA LYS A 287 -4.40 -29.93 -22.92
C LYS A 287 -4.67 -28.46 -22.64
N CYS A 288 -4.26 -27.99 -21.45
CA CYS A 288 -4.47 -26.63 -21.02
C CYS A 288 -3.21 -25.79 -21.16
N ARG A 289 -3.40 -24.47 -21.18
CA ARG A 289 -2.34 -23.46 -21.16
C ARG A 289 -2.18 -22.92 -19.76
N ARG A 290 -0.99 -22.40 -19.47
CA ARG A 290 -0.73 -21.56 -18.32
C ARG A 290 -0.81 -20.11 -18.76
N TYR A 291 -1.44 -19.25 -17.96
CA TYR A 291 -1.36 -17.82 -18.12
C TYR A 291 -0.71 -17.19 -16.88
N GLU A 292 -0.02 -16.06 -17.10
CA GLU A 292 0.53 -15.20 -16.06
C GLU A 292 -0.31 -13.94 -15.98
N ALA A 293 -0.77 -13.60 -14.77
CA ALA A 293 -1.47 -12.34 -14.52
C ALA A 293 -0.48 -11.20 -14.24
N GLU A 294 -0.96 -9.99 -14.30
CA GLU A 294 -0.18 -8.77 -13.96
C GLU A 294 0.45 -8.79 -12.55
N THR A 295 -0.06 -9.63 -11.67
CA THR A 295 0.49 -9.86 -10.32
C THR A 295 1.71 -10.76 -10.30
N GLY A 296 2.11 -11.36 -11.43
CA GLY A 296 3.16 -12.37 -11.53
C GLY A 296 2.73 -13.77 -11.08
N TRP A 297 1.41 -13.98 -10.82
CA TRP A 297 0.86 -15.27 -10.47
C TRP A 297 0.27 -15.97 -11.67
N TYR A 298 0.27 -17.30 -11.61
CA TYR A 298 -0.16 -18.16 -12.70
C TYR A 298 -1.53 -18.79 -12.45
N GLY A 299 -2.28 -18.97 -13.53
CA GLY A 299 -3.51 -19.74 -13.57
C GLY A 299 -3.57 -20.69 -14.77
N LEU A 300 -4.55 -21.60 -14.73
CA LEU A 300 -4.87 -22.48 -15.85
C LEU A 300 -5.96 -21.87 -16.72
N MET A 301 -5.81 -22.06 -18.02
CA MET A 301 -6.85 -21.75 -19.01
C MET A 301 -6.95 -22.85 -20.06
N THR A 302 -8.09 -22.94 -20.69
CA THR A 302 -8.33 -23.85 -21.83
C THR A 302 -7.53 -23.42 -23.06
N ALA A 303 -7.42 -24.29 -24.06
CA ALA A 303 -6.74 -23.96 -25.30
C ALA A 303 -7.42 -22.82 -26.09
N ASP A 304 -8.73 -22.63 -25.92
CA ASP A 304 -9.53 -21.55 -26.51
C ASP A 304 -9.59 -20.27 -25.64
N GLY A 305 -8.83 -20.21 -24.52
CA GLY A 305 -8.65 -18.99 -23.76
C GLY A 305 -9.63 -18.78 -22.60
N GLN A 306 -10.43 -19.79 -22.22
CA GLN A 306 -11.31 -19.68 -21.05
C GLN A 306 -10.49 -19.93 -19.77
N VAL A 307 -10.62 -19.06 -18.80
CA VAL A 307 -9.97 -19.21 -17.51
C VAL A 307 -10.60 -20.36 -16.72
N ILE A 308 -9.75 -21.29 -16.26
CA ILE A 308 -10.13 -22.46 -15.45
C ILE A 308 -9.91 -22.16 -13.97
N THR A 309 -8.73 -21.63 -13.63
CA THR A 309 -8.41 -21.22 -12.25
C THR A 309 -8.02 -19.76 -12.21
N PRO A 310 -8.31 -19.03 -11.12
CA PRO A 310 -7.75 -17.71 -10.91
C PRO A 310 -6.20 -17.77 -10.84
N PRO A 311 -5.48 -16.63 -10.98
CA PRO A 311 -4.02 -16.58 -10.88
C PRO A 311 -3.57 -16.71 -9.42
N SER A 312 -3.51 -17.96 -8.93
CA SER A 312 -3.33 -18.29 -7.52
C SER A 312 -2.04 -19.05 -7.23
N TYR A 313 -1.26 -19.37 -8.26
CA TYR A 313 -0.11 -20.25 -8.14
C TYR A 313 1.20 -19.54 -8.49
N SER A 314 2.26 -19.80 -7.72
CA SER A 314 3.62 -19.34 -8.02
C SER A 314 4.25 -20.10 -9.19
N SER A 315 3.80 -21.33 -9.43
CA SER A 315 4.20 -22.10 -10.60
C SER A 315 3.15 -23.13 -10.98
N ILE A 316 3.05 -23.42 -12.28
CA ILE A 316 2.23 -24.50 -12.82
C ILE A 316 3.07 -25.27 -13.82
N LYS A 317 3.11 -26.60 -13.68
CA LYS A 317 3.75 -27.54 -14.62
C LYS A 317 2.78 -28.61 -15.02
N ALA A 318 2.74 -28.94 -16.31
CA ALA A 318 2.06 -30.13 -16.76
C ALA A 318 2.89 -31.36 -16.37
N ILE A 319 2.24 -32.34 -15.74
CA ILE A 319 2.82 -33.66 -15.40
C ILE A 319 2.14 -34.80 -16.15
N GLY A 320 1.23 -34.46 -17.06
CA GLY A 320 0.49 -35.34 -17.93
C GLY A 320 -0.38 -34.55 -18.89
N TYR A 321 -1.09 -35.23 -19.81
CA TYR A 321 -1.93 -34.56 -20.78
C TYR A 321 -2.98 -33.63 -20.17
N ASP A 322 -3.64 -34.05 -19.11
CA ASP A 322 -4.70 -33.32 -18.40
C ASP A 322 -4.43 -33.29 -16.86
N LEU A 323 -3.15 -33.25 -16.46
CA LEU A 323 -2.73 -33.21 -15.07
C LEU A 323 -1.68 -32.12 -14.88
N TYR A 324 -1.89 -31.25 -13.86
CA TYR A 324 -1.11 -30.06 -13.61
C TYR A 324 -0.69 -30.01 -12.15
N LEU A 325 0.61 -29.95 -11.90
CA LEU A 325 1.17 -29.65 -10.59
C LEU A 325 1.21 -28.13 -10.41
N CYS A 326 0.35 -27.65 -9.53
CA CYS A 326 0.22 -26.23 -9.16
C CYS A 326 0.83 -26.03 -7.79
N LYS A 327 1.81 -25.14 -7.66
CA LYS A 327 2.48 -24.82 -6.39
C LYS A 327 2.16 -23.38 -5.98
N ASP A 328 1.99 -23.17 -4.70
CA ASP A 328 2.09 -21.85 -4.07
C ASP A 328 3.51 -21.60 -3.52
N ASN A 329 3.72 -20.52 -2.77
CA ASN A 329 5.04 -20.21 -2.20
C ASN A 329 5.44 -21.13 -1.03
N ASP A 330 4.50 -21.89 -0.47
CA ASP A 330 4.73 -22.74 0.72
C ASP A 330 5.18 -24.17 0.36
N GLU A 331 5.61 -24.40 -0.89
CA GLU A 331 6.10 -25.68 -1.44
C GLU A 331 5.06 -26.82 -1.53
N ASP A 332 3.93 -26.72 -0.86
CA ASP A 332 2.84 -27.70 -0.96
C ASP A 332 2.12 -27.56 -2.31
N GLY A 333 2.39 -28.51 -3.21
CA GLY A 333 1.75 -28.56 -4.51
C GLY A 333 0.42 -29.32 -4.48
N VAL A 334 -0.54 -28.84 -5.27
CA VAL A 334 -1.77 -29.56 -5.56
C VAL A 334 -1.77 -30.05 -7.01
N ILE A 335 -2.36 -31.22 -7.25
CA ILE A 335 -2.54 -31.73 -8.62
C ILE A 335 -3.98 -31.42 -9.04
N LEU A 336 -4.10 -30.69 -10.13
CA LEU A 336 -5.39 -30.35 -10.75
C LEU A 336 -5.54 -31.06 -12.09
N ASN A 337 -6.80 -31.28 -12.51
CA ASN A 337 -7.13 -31.59 -13.90
C ASN A 337 -7.47 -30.31 -14.68
N GLY A 338 -7.71 -30.45 -15.97
CA GLY A 338 -8.09 -29.35 -16.87
C GLY A 338 -9.49 -28.79 -16.66
N LYS A 339 -10.17 -29.17 -15.61
CA LYS A 339 -11.40 -28.53 -15.11
C LYS A 339 -11.16 -27.75 -13.84
N GLY A 340 -9.92 -27.74 -13.33
CA GLY A 340 -9.58 -27.12 -12.06
C GLY A 340 -9.96 -27.97 -10.83
N GLU A 341 -10.35 -29.21 -11.02
CA GLU A 341 -10.69 -30.13 -9.93
C GLU A 341 -9.41 -30.71 -9.32
N ARG A 342 -9.34 -30.74 -7.99
CA ARG A 342 -8.21 -31.33 -7.25
C ARG A 342 -8.28 -32.85 -7.36
N ILE A 343 -7.17 -33.44 -7.81
CA ILE A 343 -7.02 -34.91 -7.93
C ILE A 343 -6.29 -35.46 -6.70
N ARG A 344 -5.37 -34.68 -6.13
CA ARG A 344 -4.60 -35.08 -4.96
C ARG A 344 -4.10 -33.84 -4.18
#